data_f0d8d249688d1a1ae9e293e9bc52bed4
#
_entry.id   f0d8d249688d1a1ae9e293e9bc52bed4
#
_cell.length_a   1.000
_cell.length_b   1.000
_cell.length_c   1.000
_cell.angle_alpha   90.00
_cell.angle_beta   90.00
_cell.angle_gamma   90.00
#
_symmetry.space_group_name_H-M   'P 1'
#
loop_
_entity.id
_entity.type
_entity.pdbx_description
1 polymer ?
#
loop_
_entity_poly.entity_id
_entity_poly.type
_entity_poly.pdbx_seq_one_letter_code
_entity_poly.pdbx_strand_id
1 'polypeptide(L)'
;NKVVIASGIWGPLMGEKAGVGVPLMPVEHPLLFFGPYEEIQDTEEMLVYPLLRDQGNSAYVRDTGKFHGGMLEWGYYEDKNPRLVDPEDIGNPDKTMLSDSMRYLELEEIAEPLEKAFETTPILSELGWDEKSSFNGLLSVTADAGSLIGESPEVRGFWLCEAVWVKDGPGCARLCAEAIVNGKTQVDMHSFDISRFYPHQKEKEYVKTRAFENSQT
;
A
#
# COMPACT_ATOMS: atom_id res chain seq x y z
N ASN A 1 6.01 3.93 30.23
CA ASN A 1 5.75 4.73 29.04
C ASN A 1 5.71 3.81 27.83
N LYS A 2 4.84 4.09 26.87
CA LYS A 2 4.73 3.34 25.61
C LYS A 2 4.75 4.32 24.45
N VAL A 3 5.37 3.92 23.33
CA VAL A 3 5.42 4.64 22.07
C VAL A 3 4.87 3.70 21.01
N VAL A 4 4.01 4.19 20.13
CA VAL A 4 3.47 3.44 19.00
C VAL A 4 3.93 4.11 17.72
N ILE A 5 4.52 3.35 16.80
CA ILE A 5 4.73 3.81 15.44
C ILE A 5 3.63 3.27 14.52
N ALA A 6 3.08 4.13 13.69
CA ALA A 6 2.09 3.85 12.66
C ALA A 6 2.46 4.70 11.43
N SER A 7 3.69 4.50 10.98
CA SER A 7 4.36 5.38 10.01
C SER A 7 4.35 4.83 8.58
N GLY A 8 3.73 3.66 8.36
CA GLY A 8 3.57 3.09 7.03
C GLY A 8 4.91 2.86 6.34
N ILE A 9 5.09 3.42 5.15
CA ILE A 9 6.33 3.26 4.37
C ILE A 9 7.59 3.78 5.08
N TRP A 10 7.47 4.68 6.07
CA TRP A 10 8.58 5.19 6.88
C TRP A 10 8.90 4.30 8.10
N GLY A 11 8.19 3.19 8.28
CA GLY A 11 8.40 2.26 9.39
C GLY A 11 9.86 1.84 9.60
N PRO A 12 10.60 1.43 8.55
CA PRO A 12 12.02 1.07 8.68
C PRO A 12 12.88 2.20 9.24
N LEU A 13 12.70 3.44 8.75
CA LEU A 13 13.46 4.61 9.21
C LEU A 13 13.15 4.98 10.66
N MET A 14 11.89 4.85 11.06
CA MET A 14 11.46 5.13 12.42
C MET A 14 11.92 4.05 13.39
N GLY A 15 11.89 2.78 12.95
CA GLY A 15 12.40 1.64 13.72
C GLY A 15 13.90 1.74 13.94
N GLU A 16 14.68 2.07 12.90
CA GLU A 16 16.13 2.26 12.99
C GLU A 16 16.52 3.26 14.06
N LYS A 17 15.84 4.41 14.14
CA LYS A 17 16.06 5.42 15.19
C LYS A 17 15.84 4.89 16.61
N ALA A 18 15.03 3.84 16.76
CA ALA A 18 14.75 3.18 18.03
C ALA A 18 15.58 1.92 18.26
N GLY A 19 16.37 1.49 17.28
CA GLY A 19 17.11 0.22 17.32
C GLY A 19 16.22 -1.02 17.09
N VAL A 20 15.10 -0.84 16.34
CA VAL A 20 14.14 -1.90 16.00
C VAL A 20 14.15 -2.13 14.50
N GLY A 21 14.40 -3.35 14.07
CA GLY A 21 14.27 -3.74 12.67
C GLY A 21 12.80 -3.92 12.27
N VAL A 22 12.29 -3.09 11.36
CA VAL A 22 10.92 -3.17 10.81
C VAL A 22 10.97 -3.79 9.42
N PRO A 23 10.56 -5.06 9.25
CA PRO A 23 10.77 -5.82 8.03
C PRO A 23 9.71 -5.50 6.96
N LEU A 24 9.73 -4.30 6.41
CA LEU A 24 8.89 -3.90 5.29
C LEU A 24 9.68 -3.12 4.24
N MET A 25 9.19 -3.17 3.00
CA MET A 25 9.67 -2.38 1.87
C MET A 25 8.53 -1.58 1.26
N PRO A 26 8.76 -0.33 0.87
CA PRO A 26 7.87 0.41 -0.01
C PRO A 26 7.87 -0.19 -1.41
N VAL A 27 6.67 -0.41 -1.97
CA VAL A 27 6.46 -0.96 -3.32
C VAL A 27 5.54 -0.03 -4.08
N GLU A 28 5.88 0.25 -5.32
CA GLU A 28 5.09 1.10 -6.20
C GLU A 28 3.72 0.51 -6.52
N HIS A 29 2.73 1.39 -6.60
CA HIS A 29 1.37 1.04 -6.94
C HIS A 29 0.75 2.14 -7.80
N PRO A 30 0.78 2.00 -9.14
CA PRO A 30 0.18 2.94 -10.06
C PRO A 30 -1.33 3.05 -9.87
N LEU A 31 -1.83 4.28 -9.86
CA LEU A 31 -3.24 4.61 -9.76
C LEU A 31 -3.58 5.67 -10.80
N LEU A 32 -4.38 5.29 -11.79
CA LEU A 32 -4.79 6.15 -12.87
C LEU A 32 -6.26 6.52 -12.74
N PHE A 33 -6.57 7.76 -13.14
CA PHE A 33 -7.93 8.27 -13.18
C PHE A 33 -8.33 8.53 -14.62
N PHE A 34 -9.57 8.15 -14.96
CA PHE A 34 -10.16 8.28 -16.28
C PHE A 34 -11.48 9.05 -16.19
N GLY A 35 -11.68 10.00 -17.06
CA GLY A 35 -12.90 10.79 -17.06
C GLY A 35 -12.72 12.30 -17.13
N PRO A 36 -13.73 13.07 -16.72
CA PRO A 36 -14.93 12.69 -15.96
C PRO A 36 -15.92 11.80 -16.74
N TYR A 37 -16.66 10.97 -16.00
CA TYR A 37 -17.73 10.14 -16.54
C TYR A 37 -19.08 10.73 -16.15
N GLU A 38 -19.87 11.15 -17.15
CA GLU A 38 -21.10 11.93 -16.96
C GLU A 38 -22.12 11.24 -16.04
N GLU A 39 -22.26 9.90 -16.17
CA GLU A 39 -23.19 9.13 -15.35
C GLU A 39 -22.85 9.13 -13.85
N ILE A 40 -21.58 9.37 -13.50
CA ILE A 40 -21.11 9.42 -12.11
C ILE A 40 -21.05 10.88 -11.61
N GLN A 41 -20.75 11.81 -12.50
CA GLN A 41 -20.46 13.20 -12.15
C GLN A 41 -21.63 13.88 -11.41
N ASP A 42 -22.85 13.59 -11.85
CA ASP A 42 -24.08 14.21 -11.33
C ASP A 42 -24.73 13.42 -10.18
N THR A 43 -24.07 12.36 -9.71
CA THR A 43 -24.63 11.54 -8.62
C THR A 43 -24.42 12.18 -7.25
N GLU A 44 -25.37 11.98 -6.34
CA GLU A 44 -25.20 12.25 -4.91
C GLU A 44 -24.64 11.04 -4.12
N GLU A 45 -24.50 9.90 -4.78
CA GLU A 45 -24.02 8.66 -4.16
C GLU A 45 -22.51 8.69 -4.00
N MET A 46 -22.01 8.00 -3.00
CA MET A 46 -20.58 7.84 -2.75
C MET A 46 -19.93 6.91 -3.79
N LEU A 47 -20.64 5.88 -4.19
CA LEU A 47 -20.25 4.90 -5.21
C LEU A 47 -21.50 4.54 -6.02
N VAL A 48 -21.40 4.45 -7.33
CA VAL A 48 -22.49 4.14 -8.26
C VAL A 48 -22.39 2.71 -8.74
N TYR A 49 -21.16 2.25 -9.02
CA TYR A 49 -20.90 0.93 -9.57
C TYR A 49 -20.19 0.02 -8.58
N PRO A 50 -20.35 -1.31 -8.72
CA PRO A 50 -19.54 -2.26 -7.95
C PRO A 50 -18.08 -2.16 -8.36
N LEU A 51 -17.17 -2.38 -7.40
CA LEU A 51 -15.74 -2.51 -7.69
C LEU A 51 -15.51 -3.75 -8.58
N LEU A 52 -14.86 -3.56 -9.71
CA LEU A 52 -14.39 -4.62 -10.58
C LEU A 52 -12.98 -5.02 -10.13
N ARG A 53 -12.78 -6.30 -9.82
CA ARG A 53 -11.46 -6.89 -9.56
C ARG A 53 -11.09 -7.83 -10.69
N ASP A 54 -10.08 -7.48 -11.47
CA ASP A 54 -9.49 -8.31 -12.50
C ASP A 54 -8.27 -9.06 -11.94
N GLN A 55 -8.51 -10.27 -11.44
CA GLN A 55 -7.45 -11.08 -10.84
C GLN A 55 -6.45 -11.60 -11.86
N GLY A 56 -6.89 -11.81 -13.12
CA GLY A 56 -6.02 -12.31 -14.18
C GLY A 56 -4.98 -11.29 -14.63
N ASN A 57 -5.28 -10.00 -14.46
CA ASN A 57 -4.41 -8.89 -14.81
C ASN A 57 -3.94 -8.07 -13.60
N SER A 58 -4.11 -8.60 -12.39
CA SER A 58 -3.68 -7.96 -11.13
C SER A 58 -4.14 -6.49 -10.97
N ALA A 59 -5.35 -6.20 -11.47
CA ALA A 59 -5.89 -4.86 -11.55
C ALA A 59 -7.28 -4.74 -10.92
N TYR A 60 -7.71 -3.51 -10.68
CA TYR A 60 -9.08 -3.20 -10.28
C TYR A 60 -9.54 -1.90 -10.90
N VAL A 61 -10.87 -1.78 -11.06
CA VAL A 61 -11.54 -0.55 -11.47
C VAL A 61 -12.66 -0.25 -10.51
N ARG A 62 -12.77 1.00 -10.11
CA ARG A 62 -13.92 1.49 -9.34
C ARG A 62 -14.27 2.92 -9.73
N ASP A 63 -15.50 3.33 -9.48
CA ASP A 63 -15.85 4.74 -9.56
C ASP A 63 -15.43 5.49 -8.28
N THR A 64 -15.27 6.80 -8.44
CA THR A 64 -14.97 7.70 -7.32
C THR A 64 -16.23 8.37 -6.75
N GLY A 65 -17.40 8.00 -7.25
CA GLY A 65 -18.66 8.68 -6.95
C GLY A 65 -18.55 10.17 -7.23
N LYS A 66 -19.21 10.99 -6.46
CA LYS A 66 -19.10 12.46 -6.54
C LYS A 66 -17.74 13.01 -6.08
N PHE A 67 -16.93 12.20 -5.42
CA PHE A 67 -15.58 12.57 -5.05
C PHE A 67 -14.68 12.53 -6.30
N HIS A 68 -13.68 13.36 -6.35
CA HIS A 68 -12.76 13.48 -7.48
C HIS A 68 -13.43 13.71 -8.86
N GLY A 69 -14.62 14.39 -8.88
CA GLY A 69 -15.24 14.81 -10.13
C GLY A 69 -15.91 13.71 -10.96
N GLY A 70 -16.25 12.58 -10.33
CA GLY A 70 -16.96 11.48 -11.03
C GLY A 70 -16.05 10.76 -12.03
N MET A 71 -14.93 10.29 -11.58
CA MET A 71 -13.97 9.54 -12.40
C MET A 71 -14.05 8.04 -12.18
N LEU A 72 -13.48 7.28 -13.10
CA LEU A 72 -13.11 5.88 -12.89
C LEU A 72 -11.64 5.81 -12.49
N GLU A 73 -11.36 5.06 -11.44
CA GLU A 73 -10.02 4.79 -10.93
C GLU A 73 -9.60 3.38 -11.35
N TRP A 74 -8.44 3.26 -11.98
CA TRP A 74 -7.80 2.00 -12.29
C TRP A 74 -6.51 1.87 -11.47
N GLY A 75 -6.42 0.82 -10.67
CA GLY A 75 -5.23 0.49 -9.88
C GLY A 75 -4.62 -0.82 -10.35
N TYR A 76 -3.29 -0.88 -10.36
CA TYR A 76 -2.54 -2.02 -10.82
C TYR A 76 -1.52 -2.47 -9.78
N TYR A 77 -1.51 -3.76 -9.49
CA TYR A 77 -0.49 -4.42 -8.70
C TYR A 77 0.53 -5.05 -9.64
N GLU A 78 1.73 -4.49 -9.69
CA GLU A 78 2.79 -5.01 -10.56
C GLU A 78 3.23 -6.41 -10.09
N ASP A 79 2.73 -7.44 -10.77
CA ASP A 79 2.93 -8.84 -10.41
C ASP A 79 4.14 -9.48 -11.10
N LYS A 80 4.62 -8.89 -12.21
CA LYS A 80 5.75 -9.45 -12.98
C LYS A 80 7.10 -8.91 -12.52
N ASN A 81 7.17 -7.63 -12.26
CA ASN A 81 8.41 -6.94 -11.88
C ASN A 81 8.13 -5.82 -10.89
N PRO A 82 7.69 -6.15 -9.65
CA PRO A 82 7.37 -5.14 -8.64
C PRO A 82 8.55 -4.22 -8.38
N ARG A 83 8.27 -2.93 -8.38
CA ARG A 83 9.31 -1.90 -8.18
C ARG A 83 9.35 -1.51 -6.71
N LEU A 84 10.47 -1.83 -6.07
CA LEU A 84 10.72 -1.51 -4.69
C LEU A 84 11.50 -0.21 -4.56
N VAL A 85 11.15 0.57 -3.55
CA VAL A 85 11.84 1.80 -3.19
C VAL A 85 12.60 1.57 -1.89
N ASP A 86 13.88 1.89 -1.87
CA ASP A 86 14.64 1.86 -0.62
C ASP A 86 14.06 2.89 0.37
N PRO A 87 13.81 2.52 1.63
CA PRO A 87 13.26 3.45 2.61
C PRO A 87 14.04 4.77 2.74
N GLU A 88 15.34 4.72 2.54
CA GLU A 88 16.25 5.88 2.57
C GLU A 88 16.05 6.85 1.38
N ASP A 89 15.44 6.35 0.30
CA ASP A 89 15.16 7.14 -0.91
C ASP A 89 13.77 7.80 -0.88
N ILE A 90 12.95 7.51 0.13
CA ILE A 90 11.63 8.14 0.28
C ILE A 90 11.78 9.64 0.48
N GLY A 91 11.09 10.43 -0.35
CA GLY A 91 11.17 11.90 -0.32
C GLY A 91 12.46 12.48 -0.92
N ASN A 92 13.32 11.66 -1.51
CA ASN A 92 14.52 12.13 -2.18
C ASN A 92 14.20 12.56 -3.63
N PRO A 93 14.26 13.87 -3.96
CA PRO A 93 13.90 14.34 -5.31
C PRO A 93 14.84 13.82 -6.42
N ASP A 94 16.06 13.42 -6.07
CA ASP A 94 17.01 12.84 -7.02
C ASP A 94 16.68 11.38 -7.37
N LYS A 95 15.67 10.79 -6.72
CA LYS A 95 15.25 9.40 -6.85
C LYS A 95 13.88 9.23 -7.51
N THR A 96 13.54 10.12 -8.45
CA THR A 96 12.27 10.08 -9.19
C THR A 96 11.02 10.19 -8.30
N MET A 97 11.15 10.85 -7.14
CA MET A 97 10.02 11.09 -6.25
C MET A 97 9.26 12.35 -6.67
N LEU A 98 7.95 12.22 -6.86
CA LEU A 98 7.04 13.34 -7.10
C LEU A 98 6.72 14.07 -5.78
N SER A 99 6.65 13.31 -4.69
CA SER A 99 6.47 13.81 -3.32
C SER A 99 7.07 12.80 -2.34
N ASP A 100 6.91 13.06 -1.03
CA ASP A 100 7.44 12.18 0.01
C ASP A 100 6.87 10.75 -0.01
N SER A 101 5.75 10.53 -0.68
CA SER A 101 5.07 9.21 -0.73
C SER A 101 4.63 8.77 -2.11
N MET A 102 4.99 9.53 -3.15
CA MET A 102 4.61 9.24 -4.53
C MET A 102 5.80 9.38 -5.47
N ARG A 103 5.86 8.51 -6.46
CA ARG A 103 6.81 8.60 -7.58
C ARG A 103 6.13 9.16 -8.82
N TYR A 104 6.92 9.57 -9.78
CA TYR A 104 6.41 9.88 -11.11
C TYR A 104 5.79 8.63 -11.72
N LEU A 105 4.67 8.82 -12.40
CA LEU A 105 4.02 7.78 -13.16
C LEU A 105 4.65 7.69 -14.54
N GLU A 106 5.23 6.54 -14.85
CA GLU A 106 5.84 6.26 -16.15
C GLU A 106 4.94 5.30 -16.93
N LEU A 107 4.16 5.83 -17.89
CA LEU A 107 3.17 5.04 -18.63
C LEU A 107 3.79 3.87 -19.41
N GLU A 108 5.01 4.03 -19.87
CA GLU A 108 5.72 2.99 -20.63
C GLU A 108 5.89 1.70 -19.80
N GLU A 109 6.04 1.84 -18.49
CA GLU A 109 6.21 0.70 -17.57
C GLU A 109 4.91 -0.07 -17.31
N ILE A 110 3.75 0.57 -17.51
CA ILE A 110 2.43 -0.02 -17.30
C ILE A 110 1.62 -0.16 -18.61
N ALA A 111 2.24 0.02 -19.77
CA ALA A 111 1.55 0.02 -21.05
C ALA A 111 0.82 -1.31 -21.32
N GLU A 112 1.49 -2.45 -21.15
CA GLU A 112 0.88 -3.77 -21.37
C GLU A 112 -0.33 -4.03 -20.45
N PRO A 113 -0.26 -3.84 -19.11
CA PRO A 113 -1.42 -4.00 -18.25
C PRO A 113 -2.53 -2.98 -18.51
N LEU A 114 -2.19 -1.79 -18.95
CA LEU A 114 -3.17 -0.77 -19.31
C LEU A 114 -3.93 -1.13 -20.62
N GLU A 115 -3.26 -1.69 -21.62
CA GLU A 115 -3.91 -2.22 -22.83
C GLU A 115 -4.92 -3.32 -22.47
N LYS A 116 -4.55 -4.23 -21.58
CA LYS A 116 -5.48 -5.27 -21.08
C LYS A 116 -6.65 -4.68 -20.29
N ALA A 117 -6.43 -3.60 -19.55
CA ALA A 117 -7.51 -2.89 -18.88
C ALA A 117 -8.52 -2.30 -19.89
N PHE A 118 -8.07 -1.78 -21.02
CA PHE A 118 -8.95 -1.30 -22.08
C PHE A 118 -9.74 -2.43 -22.77
N GLU A 119 -9.17 -3.63 -22.86
CA GLU A 119 -9.90 -4.81 -23.35
C GLU A 119 -11.01 -5.26 -22.38
N THR A 120 -10.74 -5.27 -21.08
CA THR A 120 -11.69 -5.72 -20.05
C THR A 120 -12.67 -4.64 -19.62
N THR A 121 -12.28 -3.39 -19.73
CA THR A 121 -13.08 -2.20 -19.36
C THR A 121 -12.94 -1.12 -20.43
N PRO A 122 -13.58 -1.29 -21.61
CA PRO A 122 -13.39 -0.40 -22.76
C PRO A 122 -13.67 1.08 -22.49
N ILE A 123 -14.62 1.36 -21.58
CA ILE A 123 -14.98 2.74 -21.20
C ILE A 123 -13.77 3.58 -20.74
N LEU A 124 -12.73 2.96 -20.18
CA LEU A 124 -11.52 3.68 -19.76
C LEU A 124 -10.84 4.36 -20.95
N SER A 125 -10.77 3.68 -22.11
CA SER A 125 -10.19 4.25 -23.32
C SER A 125 -11.04 5.37 -23.95
N GLU A 126 -12.36 5.30 -23.75
CA GLU A 126 -13.30 6.31 -24.27
C GLU A 126 -13.26 7.60 -23.43
N LEU A 127 -13.15 7.47 -22.12
CA LEU A 127 -13.08 8.61 -21.20
C LEU A 127 -11.76 9.39 -21.29
N GLY A 128 -10.68 8.69 -21.56
CA GLY A 128 -9.36 9.26 -21.55
C GLY A 128 -8.75 9.41 -20.15
N TRP A 129 -7.45 9.38 -20.13
CA TRP A 129 -6.65 9.47 -18.91
C TRP A 129 -6.50 10.91 -18.41
N ASP A 130 -6.69 11.13 -17.11
CA ASP A 130 -6.37 12.37 -16.42
C ASP A 130 -5.00 12.28 -15.75
N GLU A 131 -3.98 12.81 -16.42
CA GLU A 131 -2.60 12.84 -15.93
C GLU A 131 -2.48 13.55 -14.58
N LYS A 132 -3.24 14.62 -14.35
CA LYS A 132 -3.09 15.46 -13.16
C LYS A 132 -3.55 14.78 -11.89
N SER A 133 -4.58 13.94 -11.99
CA SER A 133 -5.11 13.19 -10.85
C SER A 133 -4.38 11.86 -10.64
N SER A 134 -3.70 11.36 -11.67
CA SER A 134 -3.02 10.07 -11.64
C SER A 134 -1.66 10.16 -10.95
N PHE A 135 -1.27 9.10 -10.26
CA PHE A 135 -0.01 9.03 -9.53
C PHE A 135 0.49 7.61 -9.35
N ASN A 136 1.74 7.47 -8.95
CA ASN A 136 2.35 6.21 -8.56
C ASN A 136 2.61 6.25 -7.05
N GLY A 137 1.71 5.65 -6.27
CA GLY A 137 1.79 5.60 -4.82
C GLY A 137 2.78 4.54 -4.32
N LEU A 138 3.00 4.53 -3.00
CA LEU A 138 3.84 3.53 -2.34
C LEU A 138 3.02 2.74 -1.32
N LEU A 139 3.06 1.42 -1.44
CA LEU A 139 2.49 0.48 -0.48
C LEU A 139 3.57 -0.06 0.46
N SER A 140 3.21 -0.34 1.71
CA SER A 140 4.09 -1.05 2.66
C SER A 140 3.92 -2.56 2.50
N VAL A 141 4.96 -3.26 2.08
CA VAL A 141 4.95 -4.72 1.93
C VAL A 141 5.98 -5.33 2.87
N THR A 142 5.53 -6.21 3.75
CA THR A 142 6.41 -6.94 4.68
C THR A 142 7.01 -8.18 4.03
N ALA A 143 7.97 -8.78 4.72
CA ALA A 143 8.61 -10.01 4.26
C ALA A 143 7.65 -11.23 4.13
N ASP A 144 6.44 -11.14 4.66
CA ASP A 144 5.39 -12.18 4.57
C ASP A 144 4.02 -11.62 4.13
N ALA A 145 3.98 -10.38 3.62
CA ALA A 145 2.79 -9.64 3.23
C ALA A 145 1.76 -9.36 4.36
N GLY A 146 2.06 -9.70 5.60
CA GLY A 146 1.20 -9.48 6.76
C GLY A 146 1.49 -8.18 7.50
N SER A 147 0.48 -7.57 8.13
CA SER A 147 0.66 -6.40 9.00
C SER A 147 1.55 -6.71 10.21
N LEU A 148 2.16 -5.67 10.77
CA LEU A 148 3.01 -5.73 11.96
C LEU A 148 2.31 -5.04 13.13
N ILE A 149 1.82 -5.80 14.09
CA ILE A 149 1.12 -5.26 15.26
C ILE A 149 1.67 -5.93 16.51
N GLY A 150 2.25 -5.17 17.42
CA GLY A 150 2.76 -5.74 18.66
C GLY A 150 3.88 -4.92 19.28
N GLU A 151 4.32 -5.34 20.46
CA GLU A 151 5.48 -4.77 21.13
C GLU A 151 6.76 -5.34 20.52
N SER A 152 7.72 -4.45 20.24
CA SER A 152 9.04 -4.88 19.77
C SER A 152 9.74 -5.78 20.81
N PRO A 153 10.31 -6.91 20.40
CA PRO A 153 11.12 -7.72 21.30
C PRO A 153 12.46 -7.07 21.64
N GLU A 154 12.94 -6.11 20.83
CA GLU A 154 14.22 -5.43 21.03
C GLU A 154 14.09 -4.27 22.04
N VAL A 155 12.98 -3.53 22.01
CA VAL A 155 12.81 -2.31 22.81
C VAL A 155 11.47 -2.33 23.55
N ARG A 156 11.52 -2.55 24.85
CA ARG A 156 10.34 -2.57 25.70
C ARG A 156 9.59 -1.24 25.66
N GLY A 157 8.30 -1.31 25.47
CA GLY A 157 7.41 -0.15 25.38
C GLY A 157 7.34 0.45 23.97
N PHE A 158 8.10 -0.07 23.02
CA PHE A 158 8.03 0.33 21.62
C PHE A 158 7.09 -0.60 20.86
N TRP A 159 6.01 -0.05 20.35
CA TRP A 159 4.92 -0.78 19.71
C TRP A 159 4.82 -0.43 18.23
N LEU A 160 4.48 -1.43 17.43
CA LEU A 160 4.27 -1.29 16.00
C LEU A 160 2.79 -1.46 15.66
N CYS A 161 2.32 -0.65 14.73
CA CYS A 161 1.09 -0.80 13.97
C CYS A 161 1.42 -0.41 12.53
N GLU A 162 2.22 -1.25 11.85
CA GLU A 162 2.89 -0.97 10.59
C GLU A 162 2.44 -1.91 9.48
N ALA A 163 2.68 -1.53 8.23
CA ALA A 163 2.24 -2.28 7.05
C ALA A 163 0.73 -2.58 7.08
N VAL A 164 -0.05 -1.66 7.60
CA VAL A 164 -1.50 -1.74 7.69
C VAL A 164 -2.10 -1.02 6.50
N TRP A 165 -2.72 -1.77 5.61
CA TRP A 165 -3.37 -1.19 4.45
C TRP A 165 -4.72 -0.57 4.84
N VAL A 166 -5.19 0.37 4.02
CA VAL A 166 -6.40 1.17 4.31
C VAL A 166 -7.60 0.30 4.71
N LYS A 167 -7.81 -0.83 4.05
CA LYS A 167 -8.90 -1.76 4.34
C LYS A 167 -8.85 -2.38 5.75
N ASP A 168 -7.64 -2.53 6.29
CA ASP A 168 -7.39 -3.20 7.58
C ASP A 168 -7.22 -2.20 8.74
N GLY A 169 -7.09 -0.90 8.42
CA GLY A 169 -6.75 0.16 9.36
C GLY A 169 -7.57 0.17 10.65
N PRO A 170 -8.90 0.23 10.61
CA PRO A 170 -9.72 0.27 11.82
C PRO A 170 -9.58 -0.98 12.71
N GLY A 171 -9.50 -2.17 12.08
CA GLY A 171 -9.33 -3.44 12.79
C GLY A 171 -7.97 -3.54 13.47
N CYS A 172 -6.91 -3.28 12.74
CA CYS A 172 -5.53 -3.33 13.23
C CYS A 172 -5.28 -2.30 14.34
N ALA A 173 -5.76 -1.07 14.17
CA ALA A 173 -5.65 -0.02 15.18
C ALA A 173 -6.36 -0.41 16.49
N ARG A 174 -7.55 -0.99 16.39
CA ARG A 174 -8.29 -1.49 17.54
C ARG A 174 -7.54 -2.60 18.27
N LEU A 175 -7.04 -3.60 17.54
CA LEU A 175 -6.28 -4.71 18.13
C LEU A 175 -4.99 -4.23 18.81
N CYS A 176 -4.27 -3.30 18.18
CA CYS A 176 -3.10 -2.67 18.76
C CYS A 176 -3.44 -1.95 20.08
N ALA A 177 -4.51 -1.17 20.10
CA ALA A 177 -4.97 -0.46 21.30
C ALA A 177 -5.41 -1.44 22.41
N GLU A 178 -6.15 -2.50 22.08
CA GLU A 178 -6.56 -3.54 23.03
C GLU A 178 -5.33 -4.22 23.68
N ALA A 179 -4.33 -4.60 22.87
CA ALA A 179 -3.09 -5.20 23.37
C ALA A 179 -2.32 -4.26 24.31
N ILE A 180 -2.24 -2.98 23.96
CA ILE A 180 -1.57 -1.95 24.75
C ILE A 180 -2.25 -1.73 26.10
N VAL A 181 -3.57 -1.65 26.12
CA VAL A 181 -4.35 -1.29 27.32
C VAL A 181 -4.60 -2.51 28.22
N ASN A 182 -4.98 -3.62 27.61
CA ASN A 182 -5.44 -4.80 28.35
C ASN A 182 -4.37 -5.91 28.48
N GLY A 183 -3.23 -5.78 27.77
CA GLY A 183 -2.19 -6.82 27.69
C GLY A 183 -2.60 -8.05 26.89
N LYS A 184 -3.78 -8.04 26.29
CA LYS A 184 -4.32 -9.14 25.46
C LYS A 184 -5.40 -8.60 24.52
N THR A 185 -5.67 -9.35 23.46
CA THR A 185 -6.72 -9.09 22.48
C THR A 185 -7.78 -10.19 22.49
N GLN A 186 -8.94 -9.89 21.90
CA GLN A 186 -10.01 -10.89 21.71
C GLN A 186 -9.70 -11.86 20.57
N VAL A 187 -8.80 -11.47 19.66
CA VAL A 187 -8.37 -12.24 18.49
C VAL A 187 -6.92 -12.66 18.71
N ASP A 188 -6.55 -13.84 18.25
CA ASP A 188 -5.15 -14.27 18.21
C ASP A 188 -4.33 -13.36 17.31
N MET A 189 -3.30 -12.75 17.88
CA MET A 189 -2.41 -11.79 17.20
C MET A 189 -1.10 -12.41 16.76
N HIS A 190 -0.90 -13.71 16.94
CA HIS A 190 0.40 -14.36 16.64
C HIS A 190 0.89 -14.12 15.22
N SER A 191 -0.01 -14.17 14.24
CA SER A 191 0.32 -13.91 12.82
C SER A 191 0.62 -12.46 12.49
N PHE A 192 0.35 -11.52 13.38
CA PHE A 192 0.62 -10.08 13.23
C PHE A 192 1.80 -9.61 14.07
N ASP A 193 2.21 -10.40 15.09
CA ASP A 193 3.27 -10.01 16.02
C ASP A 193 4.62 -9.93 15.29
N ILE A 194 5.38 -8.86 15.55
CA ILE A 194 6.71 -8.68 14.97
C ILE A 194 7.69 -9.78 15.41
N SER A 195 7.46 -10.41 16.56
CA SER A 195 8.29 -11.51 17.06
C SER A 195 8.22 -12.79 16.22
N ARG A 196 7.27 -12.86 15.25
CA ARG A 196 7.23 -13.94 14.26
C ARG A 196 8.44 -13.97 13.34
N PHE A 197 9.17 -12.85 13.23
CA PHE A 197 10.38 -12.75 12.43
C PHE A 197 11.63 -13.03 13.26
N TYR A 198 12.46 -13.97 12.79
CA TYR A 198 13.80 -14.15 13.31
C TYR A 198 14.70 -12.94 12.96
N PRO A 199 15.79 -12.69 13.70
CA PRO A 199 16.67 -11.54 13.43
C PRO A 199 17.13 -11.41 11.98
N HIS A 200 17.56 -12.49 11.35
CA HIS A 200 18.00 -12.49 9.94
C HIS A 200 16.87 -12.15 8.94
N GLN A 201 15.62 -12.39 9.30
CA GLN A 201 14.45 -12.06 8.48
C GLN A 201 14.07 -10.58 8.53
N LYS A 202 14.71 -9.81 9.40
CA LYS A 202 14.57 -8.36 9.50
C LYS A 202 15.69 -7.61 8.77
N GLU A 203 16.67 -8.33 8.21
CA GLU A 203 17.75 -7.74 7.43
C GLU A 203 17.23 -7.24 6.09
N LYS A 204 17.71 -6.06 5.66
CA LYS A 204 17.23 -5.33 4.47
C LYS A 204 17.16 -6.23 3.22
N GLU A 205 18.21 -6.96 2.93
CA GLU A 205 18.27 -7.82 1.72
C GLU A 205 17.26 -8.98 1.77
N TYR A 206 17.07 -9.58 2.94
CA TYR A 206 16.01 -10.59 3.11
C TYR A 206 14.63 -10.00 2.88
N VAL A 207 14.33 -8.87 3.52
CA VAL A 207 13.04 -8.19 3.42
C VAL A 207 12.78 -7.76 1.98
N LYS A 208 13.79 -7.24 1.29
CA LYS A 208 13.70 -6.83 -0.11
C LYS A 208 13.34 -8.01 -1.02
N THR A 209 14.05 -9.13 -0.89
CA THR A 209 13.80 -10.35 -1.67
C THR A 209 12.38 -10.87 -1.43
N ARG A 210 11.96 -10.97 -0.16
CA ARG A 210 10.64 -11.49 0.19
C ARG A 210 9.50 -10.54 -0.19
N ALA A 211 9.68 -9.23 -0.02
CA ALA A 211 8.71 -8.24 -0.45
C ALA A 211 8.51 -8.27 -1.97
N PHE A 212 9.59 -8.44 -2.75
CA PHE A 212 9.52 -8.63 -4.19
C PHE A 212 8.68 -9.86 -4.55
N GLU A 213 8.99 -11.02 -3.98
CA GLU A 213 8.26 -12.26 -4.22
C GLU A 213 6.77 -12.16 -3.83
N ASN A 214 6.49 -11.55 -2.68
CA ASN A 214 5.12 -11.39 -2.18
C ASN A 214 4.30 -10.37 -2.99
N SER A 215 4.94 -9.45 -3.67
CA SER A 215 4.26 -8.49 -4.55
C SER A 215 3.87 -9.10 -5.90
N GLN A 216 4.39 -10.30 -6.23
CA GLN A 216 4.05 -11.05 -7.44
C GLN A 216 2.83 -11.98 -7.27
N THR A 217 2.23 -12.07 -6.09
CA THR A 217 1.09 -12.95 -5.77
C THR A 217 -0.18 -12.17 -5.52
#